data_2d85061ef68f7903bc1ec0a52d20e1a0
#
_entry.id   2d85061ef68f7903bc1ec0a52d20e1a0
#
_cell.length_a   1.000
_cell.length_b   1.000
_cell.length_c   1.000
_cell.angle_alpha   90.00
_cell.angle_beta   90.00
_cell.angle_gamma   90.00
#
_symmetry.space_group_name_H-M   'P 1'
#
loop_
_entity.id
_entity.type
_entity.pdbx_description
1 polymer ?
#
loop_
_entity_poly.entity_id
_entity_poly.type
_entity_poly.pdbx_seq_one_letter_code
_entity_poly.pdbx_strand_id
1 'polypeptide(L)' 'MTLKPIGQYWEQRAEYFLLQNGLQLIARDFSTSSGEIDLIMRDGKHVAFIEVRY' A
#
# COMPACT_ATOMS: atom_id res chain seq x y z
N MET A 1 18.85 9.19 12.03
CA MET A 1 17.47 8.75 11.77
C MET A 1 17.02 9.27 10.43
N THR A 2 16.47 8.43 9.61
CA THR A 2 15.99 8.83 8.31
C THR A 2 14.55 9.30 8.41
N LEU A 3 14.30 10.52 7.93
CA LEU A 3 12.94 11.04 7.89
C LEU A 3 12.21 10.44 6.71
N LYS A 4 11.04 9.90 6.96
CA LYS A 4 10.23 9.35 5.90
C LYS A 4 9.53 10.46 5.13
N PRO A 5 9.47 10.36 3.79
CA PRO A 5 8.66 11.29 3.02
C PRO A 5 7.20 11.25 3.45
N ILE A 6 6.48 12.34 3.21
CA ILE A 6 5.06 12.41 3.55
C ILE A 6 4.28 11.28 2.89
N GLY A 7 4.63 10.93 1.65
CA GLY A 7 3.98 9.84 0.95
C GLY A 7 4.08 8.51 1.69
N GLN A 8 5.27 8.20 2.22
CA GLN A 8 5.45 6.96 2.99
C GLN A 8 4.64 6.96 4.27
N TYR A 9 4.50 8.10 4.91
CA TYR A 9 3.68 8.22 6.11
C TYR A 9 2.23 7.83 5.81
N TRP A 10 1.65 8.39 4.76
CA TRP A 10 0.26 8.11 4.38
C TRP A 10 0.10 6.68 3.87
N GLU A 11 1.09 6.15 3.18
CA GLU A 11 1.08 4.76 2.74
C GLU A 11 1.03 3.81 3.92
N GLN A 12 1.80 4.09 4.97
CA GLN A 12 1.80 3.26 6.18
C GLN A 12 0.47 3.34 6.90
N ARG A 13 -0.13 4.52 6.95
CA ARG A 13 -1.44 4.67 7.58
C ARG A 13 -2.51 3.93 6.79
N ALA A 14 -2.45 4.01 5.47
CA ALA A 14 -3.39 3.28 4.61
C ALA A 14 -3.24 1.77 4.79
N GLU A 15 -2.01 1.30 4.83
CA GLU A 15 -1.73 -0.12 5.04
C GLU A 15 -2.30 -0.58 6.38
N TYR A 16 -2.04 0.16 7.44
CA TYR A 16 -2.55 -0.18 8.77
C TYR A 16 -4.07 -0.27 8.77
N PHE A 17 -4.73 0.73 8.17
CA PHE A 17 -6.19 0.74 8.08
C PHE A 17 -6.71 -0.48 7.34
N LEU A 18 -6.08 -0.83 6.22
CA LEU A 18 -6.52 -1.96 5.41
C LEU A 18 -6.30 -3.29 6.13
N LEU A 19 -5.18 -3.42 6.85
CA LEU A 19 -4.92 -4.61 7.65
C LEU A 19 -5.97 -4.75 8.76
N GLN A 20 -6.37 -3.65 9.38
CA GLN A 20 -7.42 -3.65 10.39
C GLN A 20 -8.76 -4.10 9.81
N ASN A 21 -8.96 -3.92 8.52
CA ASN A 21 -10.19 -4.32 7.84
C ASN A 21 -10.08 -5.71 7.20
N GLY A 22 -9.06 -6.47 7.57
CA GLY A 22 -8.96 -7.87 7.18
C GLY A 22 -8.25 -8.15 5.87
N LEU A 23 -7.67 -7.13 5.24
CA LEU A 23 -6.88 -7.34 4.04
C LEU A 23 -5.49 -7.85 4.41
N GLN A 24 -4.88 -8.58 3.50
CA GLN A 24 -3.50 -9.08 3.69
C GLN A 24 -2.58 -8.34 2.75
N LEU A 25 -1.41 -7.98 3.26
CA LEU A 25 -0.40 -7.30 2.44
C LEU A 25 0.32 -8.33 1.57
N ILE A 26 0.37 -8.06 0.27
CA ILE A 26 1.13 -8.87 -0.68
C ILE A 26 2.46 -8.20 -1.00
N ALA A 27 2.43 -6.91 -1.32
CA ALA A 27 3.64 -6.18 -1.68
C ALA A 27 3.46 -4.69 -1.45
N ARG A 28 4.60 -3.99 -1.31
CA ARG A 28 4.66 -2.52 -1.24
C ARG A 28 5.57 -2.03 -2.33
N ASP A 29 5.31 -0.81 -2.79
CA ASP A 29 6.20 -0.10 -3.70
C ASP A 29 6.58 -0.96 -4.90
N PHE A 30 5.56 -1.58 -5.49
CA PHE A 30 5.76 -2.50 -6.60
C PHE A 30 5.91 -1.72 -7.90
N SER A 31 7.06 -1.88 -8.55
CA SER A 31 7.36 -1.18 -9.80
C SER A 31 6.86 -1.98 -10.99
N THR A 32 6.19 -1.30 -11.91
CA THR A 32 5.73 -1.88 -13.16
C THR A 32 6.22 -1.03 -14.32
N SER A 33 6.03 -1.52 -15.54
CA SER A 33 6.35 -0.75 -16.74
C SER A 33 5.48 0.51 -16.87
N SER A 34 4.33 0.54 -16.21
CA SER A 34 3.40 1.66 -16.24
C SER A 34 3.57 2.63 -15.07
N GLY A 35 4.45 2.33 -14.12
CA GLY A 35 4.67 3.15 -12.94
C GLY A 35 4.74 2.31 -11.68
N GLU A 36 4.47 2.92 -10.54
CA GLU A 36 4.56 2.26 -9.25
C GLU A 36 3.17 2.07 -8.64
N ILE A 37 3.01 0.95 -7.95
CA ILE A 37 1.83 0.65 -7.17
C ILE A 37 2.24 0.70 -5.70
N ASP A 38 1.56 1.54 -4.91
CA ASP A 38 1.97 1.76 -3.52
C ASP A 38 1.76 0.53 -2.66
N LEU A 39 0.59 -0.09 -2.77
CA LEU A 39 0.27 -1.27 -1.99
C LEU A 39 -0.48 -2.28 -2.87
N ILE A 40 -0.13 -3.55 -2.70
CA ILE A 40 -0.92 -4.64 -3.27
C ILE A 40 -1.45 -5.43 -2.09
N MET A 41 -2.77 -5.48 -1.96
CA MET A 41 -3.44 -6.13 -0.86
C MET A 41 -4.33 -7.24 -1.37
N ARG A 42 -4.64 -8.17 -0.49
CA ARG A 42 -5.52 -9.28 -0.83
C ARG A 42 -6.71 -9.28 0.10
N ASP A 43 -7.90 -9.35 -0.47
CA ASP A 43 -9.15 -9.45 0.26
C ASP A 43 -9.83 -10.75 -0.16
N GLY A 44 -9.59 -11.82 0.60
CA GLY A 44 -10.08 -13.13 0.23
C GLY A 44 -9.52 -13.60 -1.11
N LYS A 45 -10.40 -13.70 -2.11
CA LYS A 45 -10.02 -14.11 -3.47
C LYS A 45 -9.65 -12.95 -4.37
N HIS A 46 -9.82 -11.73 -3.89
CA HIS A 46 -9.60 -10.53 -4.69
C HIS A 46 -8.27 -9.90 -4.36
N VAL A 47 -7.61 -9.36 -5.39
CA VAL A 47 -6.37 -8.61 -5.22
C VAL A 47 -6.68 -7.16 -5.52
N ALA A 48 -6.29 -6.28 -4.60
CA ALA A 48 -6.52 -4.84 -4.73
C ALA A 48 -5.19 -4.14 -4.95
N PHE A 49 -5.13 -3.29 -5.97
CA PHE A 49 -4.00 -2.42 -6.21
C PHE A 49 -4.35 -1.04 -5.69
N ILE A 50 -3.58 -0.57 -4.73
CA ILE A 50 -3.93 0.65 -4.01
C ILE A 50 -2.89 1.72 -4.27
N GLU A 51 -3.37 2.87 -4.69
CA GLU A 51 -2.55 4.05 -4.86
C GLU A 51 -2.97 5.06 -3.80
N VAL A 52 -2.00 5.44 -2.95
CA VAL A 52 -2.27 6.34 -1.83
C VAL A 52 -2.15 7.79 -2.29
N ARG A 53 -3.19 8.57 -2.03
CA ARG A 53 -3.22 10.00 -2.34
C ARG A 53 -3.23 10.81 -1.06
N TYR A 54 -2.52 11.92 -1.09
CA TYR A 54 -2.43 12.80 0.08
C TYR A 54 -2.28 14.26 -0.33
#